data_7e04fcbe9647f7d2e5b4e2d8e51ef84b
#
_entry.id   7e04fcbe9647f7d2e5b4e2d8e51ef84b
#
_cell.length_a   1.000
_cell.length_b   1.000
_cell.length_c   1.000
_cell.angle_alpha   90.00
_cell.angle_beta   90.00
_cell.angle_gamma   90.00
#
_symmetry.space_group_name_H-M   'P 1'
#
loop_
_entity.id
_entity.type
_entity.pdbx_description
1 polymer ?
#
loop_
_entity_poly.entity_id
_entity_poly.type
_entity_poly.pdbx_seq_one_letter_code
_entity_poly.pdbx_strand_id
1 'polypeptide(L)'
;MSEKTVFMGSPEFAASILAALGNHYDVRGVVTQPDKPAGRGKKLTPPPVKILAERLGYPVIQPEKMKDPGVFEQLHAWNPDFIVVAAFGKILRQNVLNLPRLGCINVHASYLPRWRGAAPVQAAIIHGDTTTGVSIMKMDIGVDTGPILIRERVKIEPADDAASLTSRLATVGATLLLQALDG
;
A
#
# COMPACT_ATOMS: atom_id res chain seq x y z
N MET A 1 -9.64 -3.70 22.39
CA MET A 1 -8.21 -3.72 21.99
C MET A 1 -8.19 -3.45 20.48
N SER A 2 -7.36 -2.51 20.02
CA SER A 2 -7.21 -2.23 18.59
C SER A 2 -6.57 -3.42 17.89
N GLU A 3 -7.06 -3.77 16.70
CA GLU A 3 -6.46 -4.82 15.88
C GLU A 3 -5.02 -4.47 15.53
N LYS A 4 -4.19 -5.52 15.51
CA LYS A 4 -2.77 -5.43 15.17
C LYS A 4 -2.61 -5.48 13.65
N THR A 5 -1.84 -4.56 13.10
CA THR A 5 -1.58 -4.55 11.68
C THR A 5 -0.10 -4.48 11.36
N VAL A 6 0.26 -5.01 10.20
CA VAL A 6 1.55 -4.76 9.53
C VAL A 6 1.26 -3.99 8.26
N PHE A 7 2.05 -2.98 7.98
CA PHE A 7 1.94 -2.18 6.78
C PHE A 7 3.05 -2.52 5.77
N MET A 8 2.69 -2.64 4.49
CA MET A 8 3.63 -2.88 3.39
C MET A 8 3.45 -1.84 2.29
N GLY A 9 4.46 -1.02 2.06
CA GLY A 9 4.40 0.04 1.05
C GLY A 9 5.71 0.80 0.95
N SER A 10 5.85 1.68 -0.05
CA SER A 10 7.12 2.39 -0.25
C SER A 10 6.98 3.86 -0.64
N PRO A 11 6.22 4.29 -1.67
CA PRO A 11 6.18 5.67 -2.12
C PRO A 11 5.30 6.58 -1.24
N GLU A 12 5.23 7.86 -1.59
CA GLU A 12 4.43 8.87 -0.91
C GLU A 12 2.95 8.50 -0.78
N PHE A 13 2.38 7.90 -1.83
CA PHE A 13 1.02 7.35 -1.80
C PHE A 13 0.81 6.41 -0.60
N ALA A 14 1.77 5.49 -0.40
CA ALA A 14 1.72 4.54 0.70
C ALA A 14 1.98 5.19 2.07
N ALA A 15 2.84 6.21 2.12
CA ALA A 15 3.09 6.95 3.37
C ALA A 15 1.82 7.65 3.88
N SER A 16 1.02 8.24 3.00
CA SER A 16 -0.28 8.84 3.35
C SER A 16 -1.25 7.81 3.94
N ILE A 17 -1.28 6.61 3.39
CA ILE A 17 -2.10 5.50 3.89
C ILE A 17 -1.61 5.03 5.28
N LEU A 18 -0.29 4.87 5.45
CA LEU A 18 0.31 4.52 6.74
C LEU A 18 -0.01 5.55 7.83
N ALA A 19 0.05 6.84 7.50
CA ALA A 19 -0.26 7.92 8.45
C ALA A 19 -1.70 7.81 8.97
N ALA A 20 -2.66 7.57 8.08
CA ALA A 20 -4.05 7.38 8.47
C ALA A 20 -4.25 6.11 9.31
N LEU A 21 -3.67 4.99 8.89
CA LEU A 21 -3.77 3.71 9.57
C LEU A 21 -3.21 3.79 11.01
N GLY A 22 -2.07 4.43 11.21
CA GLY A 22 -1.41 4.55 12.51
C GLY A 22 -2.17 5.35 13.56
N ASN A 23 -3.14 6.16 13.17
CA ASN A 23 -4.00 6.88 14.10
C ASN A 23 -5.17 6.03 14.65
N HIS A 24 -5.46 4.88 14.05
CA HIS A 24 -6.65 4.05 14.35
C HIS A 24 -6.30 2.64 14.78
N TYR A 25 -5.16 2.09 14.33
CA TYR A 25 -4.79 0.70 14.53
C TYR A 25 -3.40 0.54 15.15
N ASP A 26 -3.16 -0.61 15.79
CA ASP A 26 -1.87 -0.97 16.40
C ASP A 26 -0.89 -1.46 15.32
N VAL A 27 -0.09 -0.54 14.75
CA VAL A 27 0.92 -0.86 13.72
C VAL A 27 2.12 -1.53 14.36
N ARG A 28 2.24 -2.85 14.22
CA ARG A 28 3.30 -3.68 14.79
C ARG A 28 4.60 -3.64 14.04
N GLY A 29 4.56 -3.31 12.76
CA GLY A 29 5.75 -3.19 11.93
C GLY A 29 5.43 -2.75 10.52
N VAL A 30 6.48 -2.32 9.83
CA VAL A 30 6.41 -1.79 8.48
C VAL A 30 7.42 -2.51 7.60
N VAL A 31 6.97 -2.93 6.42
CA VAL A 31 7.82 -3.52 5.39
C VAL A 31 7.88 -2.56 4.20
N THR A 32 9.06 -2.16 3.81
CA THR A 32 9.26 -1.26 2.68
C THR A 32 10.42 -1.71 1.79
N GLN A 33 10.55 -1.13 0.61
CA GLN A 33 11.66 -1.45 -0.28
C GLN A 33 12.99 -0.93 0.30
N PRO A 34 14.13 -1.56 -0.05
CA PRO A 34 15.45 -1.06 0.29
C PRO A 34 15.67 0.38 -0.18
N ASP A 35 16.57 1.10 0.49
CA ASP A 35 17.02 2.41 0.06
C ASP A 35 17.63 2.29 -1.35
N LYS A 36 17.29 3.22 -2.24
CA LYS A 36 17.73 3.19 -3.64
C LYS A 36 18.48 4.48 -4.01
N PRO A 37 19.46 4.39 -4.91
CA PRO A 37 20.08 5.57 -5.48
C PRO A 37 19.03 6.45 -6.19
N ALA A 38 18.93 7.73 -5.81
CA ALA A 38 17.99 8.67 -6.41
C ALA A 38 18.65 10.03 -6.68
N GLY A 39 18.08 10.78 -7.62
CA GLY A 39 18.51 12.14 -7.97
C GLY A 39 19.87 12.24 -8.67
N ARG A 40 20.29 13.49 -8.91
CA ARG A 40 21.63 13.78 -9.44
C ARG A 40 22.66 13.41 -8.39
N GLY A 41 23.59 12.49 -8.73
CA GLY A 41 24.63 12.01 -7.81
C GLY A 41 24.33 10.67 -7.16
N LYS A 42 23.21 9.99 -7.49
CA LYS A 42 22.87 8.62 -7.07
C LYS A 42 23.03 8.39 -5.55
N LYS A 43 22.70 9.38 -4.74
CA LYS A 43 22.72 9.24 -3.27
C LYS A 43 21.63 8.22 -2.85
N LEU A 44 22.00 7.31 -1.95
CA LEU A 44 21.03 6.39 -1.34
C LEU A 44 19.93 7.19 -0.64
N THR A 45 18.70 6.97 -1.07
CA THR A 45 17.53 7.69 -0.60
C THR A 45 16.54 6.67 -0.02
N PRO A 46 16.13 6.83 1.24
CA PRO A 46 15.13 5.98 1.85
C PRO A 46 13.76 6.22 1.21
N PRO A 47 12.92 5.19 1.11
CA PRO A 47 11.53 5.37 0.66
C PRO A 47 10.73 6.21 1.66
N PRO A 48 9.74 7.00 1.20
CA PRO A 48 8.89 7.83 2.05
C PRO A 48 8.26 7.09 3.23
N VAL A 49 7.83 5.86 3.02
CA VAL A 49 7.26 5.01 4.10
C VAL A 49 8.27 4.73 5.20
N LYS A 50 9.56 4.49 4.88
CA LYS A 50 10.60 4.32 5.90
C LYS A 50 10.76 5.57 6.76
N ILE A 51 10.88 6.72 6.13
CA ILE A 51 11.06 8.01 6.82
C ILE A 51 9.89 8.25 7.79
N LEU A 52 8.66 8.01 7.34
CA LEU A 52 7.48 8.17 8.18
C LEU A 52 7.45 7.15 9.31
N ALA A 53 7.70 5.87 9.02
CA ALA A 53 7.66 4.80 10.01
C ALA A 53 8.67 5.01 11.14
N GLU A 54 9.91 5.40 10.81
CA GLU A 54 10.95 5.71 11.78
C GLU A 54 10.56 6.93 12.66
N ARG A 55 9.98 7.96 12.05
CA ARG A 55 9.47 9.14 12.79
C ARG A 55 8.35 8.78 13.77
N LEU A 56 7.50 7.81 13.41
CA LEU A 56 6.40 7.33 14.25
C LEU A 56 6.83 6.22 15.24
N GLY A 57 8.11 5.80 15.20
CA GLY A 57 8.65 4.79 16.10
C GLY A 57 8.25 3.35 15.76
N TYR A 58 7.81 3.09 14.52
CA TYR A 58 7.46 1.73 14.08
C TYR A 58 8.71 0.94 13.70
N PRO A 59 8.79 -0.37 14.06
CA PRO A 59 9.82 -1.26 13.54
C PRO A 59 9.76 -1.35 12.01
N VAL A 60 10.89 -1.27 11.34
CA VAL A 60 10.99 -1.31 9.88
C VAL A 60 11.89 -2.44 9.42
N ILE A 61 11.46 -3.19 8.42
CA ILE A 61 12.32 -4.12 7.66
C ILE A 61 12.30 -3.78 6.16
N GLN A 62 13.44 -3.97 5.51
CA GLN A 62 13.64 -3.66 4.09
C GLN A 62 14.22 -4.88 3.34
N PRO A 63 13.45 -5.98 3.21
CA PRO A 63 13.94 -7.16 2.54
C PRO A 63 14.16 -6.91 1.03
N GLU A 64 15.22 -7.47 0.47
CA GLU A 64 15.44 -7.47 -0.98
C GLU A 64 14.35 -8.30 -1.68
N LYS A 65 14.02 -9.44 -1.10
CA LYS A 65 12.96 -10.34 -1.57
C LYS A 65 12.09 -10.80 -0.40
N MET A 66 10.79 -10.93 -0.63
CA MET A 66 9.85 -11.44 0.39
C MET A 66 10.12 -12.89 0.82
N LYS A 67 10.99 -13.62 0.09
CA LYS A 67 11.42 -14.98 0.41
C LYS A 67 12.74 -15.04 1.20
N ASP A 68 13.35 -13.90 1.49
CA ASP A 68 14.61 -13.86 2.20
C ASP A 68 14.44 -14.45 3.61
N PRO A 69 15.46 -15.14 4.14
CA PRO A 69 15.41 -15.72 5.48
C PRO A 69 15.06 -14.67 6.54
N GLY A 70 14.23 -15.05 7.49
CA GLY A 70 13.83 -14.18 8.60
C GLY A 70 12.66 -13.23 8.30
N VAL A 71 12.28 -13.02 7.03
CA VAL A 71 11.15 -12.10 6.70
C VAL A 71 9.83 -12.68 7.20
N PHE A 72 9.56 -13.94 6.90
CA PHE A 72 8.31 -14.58 7.33
C PHE A 72 8.25 -14.72 8.85
N GLU A 73 9.36 -15.11 9.48
CA GLU A 73 9.50 -15.22 10.93
C GLU A 73 9.24 -13.87 11.62
N GLN A 74 9.74 -12.78 11.05
CA GLN A 74 9.49 -11.44 11.58
C GLN A 74 8.02 -11.03 11.44
N LEU A 75 7.40 -11.30 10.30
CA LEU A 75 5.96 -11.06 10.11
C LEU A 75 5.13 -11.88 11.10
N HIS A 76 5.48 -13.14 11.31
CA HIS A 76 4.84 -14.02 12.27
C HIS A 76 5.02 -13.51 13.72
N ALA A 77 6.21 -13.04 14.08
CA ALA A 77 6.49 -12.47 15.40
C ALA A 77 5.68 -11.20 15.68
N TRP A 78 5.40 -10.38 14.67
CA TRP A 78 4.50 -9.22 14.79
C TRP A 78 3.04 -9.61 14.99
N ASN A 79 2.67 -10.85 14.63
CA ASN A 79 1.35 -11.44 14.85
C ASN A 79 0.19 -10.53 14.43
N PRO A 80 0.12 -10.11 13.16
CA PRO A 80 -0.91 -9.19 12.68
C PRO A 80 -2.28 -9.87 12.57
N ASP A 81 -3.34 -9.13 12.90
CA ASP A 81 -4.70 -9.53 12.60
C ASP A 81 -5.03 -9.36 11.11
N PHE A 82 -4.48 -8.33 10.48
CA PHE A 82 -4.50 -8.09 9.04
C PHE A 82 -3.21 -7.39 8.59
N ILE A 83 -2.95 -7.43 7.27
CA ILE A 83 -1.83 -6.72 6.64
C ILE A 83 -2.41 -5.73 5.64
N VAL A 84 -1.97 -4.47 5.69
CA VAL A 84 -2.31 -3.46 4.69
C VAL A 84 -1.16 -3.32 3.69
N VAL A 85 -1.50 -3.36 2.41
CA VAL A 85 -0.55 -3.21 1.32
C VAL A 85 -0.94 -1.99 0.47
N ALA A 86 0.01 -1.13 0.16
CA ALA A 86 -0.19 0.02 -0.72
C ALA A 86 1.09 0.29 -1.53
N ALA A 87 1.03 0.17 -2.84
CA ALA A 87 2.15 0.43 -3.75
C ALA A 87 3.49 -0.17 -3.26
N PHE A 88 3.48 -1.43 -2.87
CA PHE A 88 4.64 -2.12 -2.30
C PHE A 88 5.61 -2.61 -3.38
N GLY A 89 5.09 -3.02 -4.54
CA GLY A 89 5.88 -3.43 -5.69
C GLY A 89 6.57 -4.79 -5.54
N LYS A 90 6.11 -5.64 -4.61
CA LYS A 90 6.59 -7.01 -4.43
C LYS A 90 5.40 -7.97 -4.33
N ILE A 91 5.55 -9.14 -4.92
CA ILE A 91 4.53 -10.20 -4.88
C ILE A 91 4.56 -10.89 -3.51
N LEU A 92 3.39 -10.98 -2.88
CA LEU A 92 3.20 -11.76 -1.66
C LEU A 92 2.89 -13.22 -2.00
N ARG A 93 3.57 -14.14 -1.33
CA ARG A 93 3.34 -15.58 -1.48
C ARG A 93 2.18 -16.03 -0.62
N GLN A 94 1.65 -17.20 -0.91
CA GLN A 94 0.50 -17.79 -0.22
C GLN A 94 0.68 -17.87 1.31
N ASN A 95 1.89 -18.20 1.78
CA ASN A 95 2.16 -18.24 3.23
C ASN A 95 2.02 -16.88 3.91
N VAL A 96 2.40 -15.77 3.24
CA VAL A 96 2.21 -14.40 3.75
C VAL A 96 0.75 -14.00 3.67
N LEU A 97 0.05 -14.32 2.57
CA LEU A 97 -1.37 -14.03 2.39
C LEU A 97 -2.25 -14.71 3.45
N ASN A 98 -1.86 -15.92 3.88
CA ASN A 98 -2.58 -16.71 4.88
C ASN A 98 -2.15 -16.43 6.32
N LEU A 99 -1.12 -15.60 6.54
CA LEU A 99 -0.60 -15.34 7.87
C LEU A 99 -1.61 -14.60 8.78
N PRO A 100 -2.19 -13.46 8.35
CA PRO A 100 -3.15 -12.74 9.18
C PRO A 100 -4.54 -13.37 9.10
N ARG A 101 -5.22 -13.48 10.25
CA ARG A 101 -6.57 -14.10 10.31
C ARG A 101 -7.63 -13.38 9.46
N LEU A 102 -7.52 -12.05 9.32
CA LEU A 102 -8.43 -11.24 8.50
C LEU A 102 -7.94 -11.08 7.04
N GLY A 103 -6.70 -11.51 6.75
CA GLY A 103 -6.10 -11.49 5.43
C GLY A 103 -5.31 -10.24 5.13
N CYS A 104 -4.87 -10.13 3.88
CA CYS A 104 -4.13 -8.98 3.38
C CYS A 104 -5.07 -8.07 2.58
N ILE A 105 -5.06 -6.78 2.87
CA ILE A 105 -5.91 -5.75 2.26
C ILE A 105 -5.03 -4.83 1.41
N ASN A 106 -5.36 -4.67 0.14
CA ASN A 106 -4.63 -3.78 -0.77
C ASN A 106 -5.42 -2.49 -1.04
N VAL A 107 -4.72 -1.37 -0.95
CA VAL A 107 -5.21 -0.06 -1.42
C VAL A 107 -4.69 0.15 -2.84
N HIS A 108 -5.54 -0.04 -3.83
CA HIS A 108 -5.17 0.04 -5.24
C HIS A 108 -5.66 1.34 -5.87
N ALA A 109 -4.75 2.07 -6.52
CA ALA A 109 -5.01 3.40 -7.08
C ALA A 109 -5.69 3.33 -8.45
N SER A 110 -6.74 2.51 -8.59
CA SER A 110 -7.65 2.50 -9.73
C SER A 110 -9.05 2.06 -9.33
N TYR A 111 -10.03 2.34 -10.19
CA TYR A 111 -11.37 1.78 -10.08
C TYR A 111 -11.39 0.39 -10.74
N LEU A 112 -11.03 -0.65 -9.97
CA LEU A 112 -10.95 -2.02 -10.47
C LEU A 112 -12.30 -2.50 -11.09
N PRO A 113 -12.26 -3.35 -12.12
CA PRO A 113 -11.12 -4.13 -12.62
C PRO A 113 -10.20 -3.38 -13.61
N ARG A 114 -10.46 -2.09 -13.88
CA ARG A 114 -9.64 -1.32 -14.82
C ARG A 114 -8.28 -1.00 -14.17
N TRP A 115 -7.23 -1.11 -14.97
CA TRP A 115 -5.84 -0.79 -14.57
C TRP A 115 -5.31 -1.62 -13.39
N ARG A 116 -5.49 -2.94 -13.44
CA ARG A 116 -4.74 -3.86 -12.60
C ARG A 116 -3.23 -3.69 -12.82
N GLY A 117 -2.43 -4.01 -11.81
CA GLY A 117 -0.97 -4.01 -11.90
C GLY A 117 -0.31 -2.73 -11.39
N ALA A 118 0.95 -2.50 -11.82
CA ALA A 118 1.90 -1.64 -11.09
C ALA A 118 1.75 -0.12 -11.33
N ALA A 119 1.10 0.34 -12.40
CA ALA A 119 1.09 1.76 -12.78
C ALA A 119 -0.31 2.27 -13.17
N PRO A 120 -1.34 2.10 -12.33
CA PRO A 120 -2.72 2.41 -12.67
C PRO A 120 -2.97 3.89 -12.95
N VAL A 121 -2.31 4.79 -12.20
CA VAL A 121 -2.49 6.25 -12.36
C VAL A 121 -1.94 6.72 -13.70
N GLN A 122 -0.73 6.31 -14.05
CA GLN A 122 -0.10 6.64 -15.32
C GLN A 122 -0.90 6.06 -16.49
N ALA A 123 -1.39 4.83 -16.34
CA ALA A 123 -2.22 4.20 -17.37
C ALA A 123 -3.51 4.98 -17.61
N ALA A 124 -4.21 5.41 -16.58
CA ALA A 124 -5.44 6.21 -16.72
C ALA A 124 -5.19 7.53 -17.46
N ILE A 125 -4.10 8.24 -17.14
CA ILE A 125 -3.74 9.51 -17.80
C ILE A 125 -3.35 9.28 -19.27
N ILE A 126 -2.47 8.32 -19.56
CA ILE A 126 -1.98 8.05 -20.91
C ILE A 126 -3.13 7.63 -21.84
N HIS A 127 -4.13 6.92 -21.33
CA HIS A 127 -5.30 6.49 -22.10
C HIS A 127 -6.40 7.54 -22.17
N GLY A 128 -6.21 8.71 -21.56
CA GLY A 128 -7.19 9.80 -21.61
C GLY A 128 -8.48 9.49 -20.83
N ASP A 129 -8.40 8.68 -19.80
CA ASP A 129 -9.56 8.41 -18.95
C ASP A 129 -10.05 9.71 -18.28
N THR A 130 -11.34 9.93 -18.25
CA THR A 130 -11.96 11.08 -17.55
C THR A 130 -12.25 10.77 -16.08
N THR A 131 -12.22 9.51 -15.69
CA THR A 131 -12.43 9.05 -14.32
C THR A 131 -11.52 7.86 -14.01
N THR A 132 -11.06 7.81 -12.78
CA THR A 132 -10.38 6.66 -12.18
C THR A 132 -10.99 6.39 -10.80
N GLY A 133 -10.22 5.95 -9.83
CA GLY A 133 -10.69 5.75 -8.46
C GLY A 133 -9.68 5.07 -7.57
N VAL A 134 -10.16 4.66 -6.42
CA VAL A 134 -9.44 3.80 -5.49
C VAL A 134 -10.31 2.59 -5.18
N SER A 135 -9.69 1.44 -5.08
CA SER A 135 -10.34 0.20 -4.66
C SER A 135 -9.62 -0.39 -3.46
N ILE A 136 -10.37 -0.70 -2.42
CA ILE A 136 -9.90 -1.50 -1.29
C ILE A 136 -10.32 -2.94 -1.56
N MET A 137 -9.36 -3.85 -1.58
CA MET A 137 -9.61 -5.23 -1.93
C MET A 137 -8.87 -6.19 -1.00
N LYS A 138 -9.43 -7.35 -0.76
CA LYS A 138 -8.72 -8.47 -0.13
C LYS A 138 -7.82 -9.13 -1.19
N MET A 139 -6.57 -9.32 -0.84
CA MET A 139 -5.58 -9.91 -1.77
C MET A 139 -5.78 -11.42 -1.90
N ASP A 140 -5.56 -11.91 -3.10
CA ASP A 140 -5.38 -13.30 -3.43
C ASP A 140 -4.02 -13.53 -4.12
N ILE A 141 -3.79 -14.73 -4.67
CA ILE A 141 -2.54 -15.06 -5.34
C ILE A 141 -2.37 -14.39 -6.71
N GLY A 142 -3.45 -13.85 -7.27
CA GLY A 142 -3.41 -13.13 -8.53
C GLY A 142 -2.97 -11.68 -8.38
N VAL A 143 -2.84 -10.97 -9.49
CA VAL A 143 -2.51 -9.54 -9.49
C VAL A 143 -3.80 -8.74 -9.54
N ASP A 144 -4.15 -8.13 -8.41
CA ASP A 144 -5.34 -7.31 -8.21
C ASP A 144 -6.64 -7.99 -8.69
N THR A 145 -6.79 -9.29 -8.35
CA THR A 145 -7.92 -10.14 -8.75
C THR A 145 -8.86 -10.49 -7.61
N GLY A 146 -8.46 -10.24 -6.37
CA GLY A 146 -9.22 -10.58 -5.19
C GLY A 146 -10.52 -9.79 -5.02
N PRO A 147 -11.35 -10.16 -4.04
CA PRO A 147 -12.63 -9.51 -3.79
C PRO A 147 -12.49 -8.04 -3.43
N ILE A 148 -13.28 -7.18 -4.05
CA ILE A 148 -13.35 -5.76 -3.74
C ILE A 148 -14.26 -5.58 -2.53
N LEU A 149 -13.74 -4.92 -1.47
CA LEU A 149 -14.51 -4.58 -0.27
C LEU A 149 -15.31 -3.29 -0.50
N ILE A 150 -14.65 -2.24 -0.94
CA ILE A 150 -15.23 -0.95 -1.26
C ILE A 150 -14.41 -0.26 -2.34
N ARG A 151 -15.02 0.59 -3.13
CA ARG A 151 -14.31 1.42 -4.12
C ARG A 151 -15.01 2.75 -4.34
N GLU A 152 -14.23 3.78 -4.69
CA GLU A 152 -14.72 5.12 -4.95
C GLU A 152 -14.20 5.65 -6.27
N ARG A 153 -15.06 6.35 -7.02
CA ARG A 153 -14.68 7.01 -8.29
C ARG A 153 -14.10 8.39 -8.01
N VAL A 154 -13.06 8.72 -8.76
CA VAL A 154 -12.41 10.04 -8.72
C VAL A 154 -12.34 10.58 -10.14
N LYS A 155 -12.82 11.79 -10.35
CA LYS A 155 -12.71 12.48 -11.64
C LYS A 155 -11.25 12.84 -11.91
N ILE A 156 -10.80 12.67 -13.15
CA ILE A 156 -9.51 13.18 -13.62
C ILE A 156 -9.76 14.56 -14.21
N GLU A 157 -9.13 15.59 -13.65
CA GLU A 157 -9.27 16.95 -14.14
C GLU A 157 -8.33 17.19 -15.33
N PRO A 158 -8.69 18.08 -16.27
CA PRO A 158 -7.86 18.36 -17.45
C PRO A 158 -6.43 18.82 -17.13
N ALA A 159 -6.22 19.40 -15.95
CA ALA A 159 -4.91 19.87 -15.49
C ALA A 159 -4.15 18.83 -14.66
N ASP A 160 -4.71 17.63 -14.45
CA ASP A 160 -4.02 16.60 -13.67
C ASP A 160 -2.82 16.02 -14.42
N ASP A 161 -1.75 15.90 -13.70
CA ASP A 161 -0.64 15.01 -14.00
C ASP A 161 -0.63 13.79 -13.07
N ALA A 162 0.33 12.89 -13.27
CA ALA A 162 0.45 11.70 -12.43
C ALA A 162 0.68 12.04 -10.95
N ALA A 163 1.36 13.13 -10.64
CA ALA A 163 1.67 13.52 -9.25
C ALA A 163 0.43 14.08 -8.54
N SER A 164 -0.29 15.02 -9.16
CA SER A 164 -1.49 15.64 -8.61
C SER A 164 -2.60 14.59 -8.40
N LEU A 165 -2.82 13.74 -9.39
CA LEU A 165 -3.81 12.67 -9.31
C LEU A 165 -3.45 11.64 -8.23
N THR A 166 -2.18 11.22 -8.16
CA THR A 166 -1.72 10.29 -7.10
C THR A 166 -1.95 10.86 -5.71
N SER A 167 -1.68 12.14 -5.50
CA SER A 167 -1.91 12.82 -4.21
C SER A 167 -3.37 12.80 -3.80
N ARG A 168 -4.30 13.10 -4.73
CA ARG A 168 -5.74 13.01 -4.46
C ARG A 168 -6.19 11.59 -4.17
N LEU A 169 -5.73 10.62 -4.96
CA LEU A 169 -6.05 9.20 -4.75
C LEU A 169 -5.51 8.69 -3.40
N ALA A 170 -4.37 9.22 -2.92
CA ALA A 170 -3.84 8.87 -1.61
C ALA A 170 -4.78 9.31 -0.47
N THR A 171 -5.33 10.53 -0.56
CA THR A 171 -6.30 11.04 0.41
C THR A 171 -7.59 10.22 0.41
N VAL A 172 -8.14 9.95 -0.77
CA VAL A 172 -9.34 9.11 -0.94
C VAL A 172 -9.07 7.69 -0.42
N GLY A 173 -7.92 7.12 -0.77
CA GLY A 173 -7.52 5.76 -0.37
C GLY A 173 -7.37 5.60 1.15
N ALA A 174 -6.82 6.61 1.81
CA ALA A 174 -6.70 6.62 3.27
C ALA A 174 -8.07 6.59 3.96
N THR A 175 -8.99 7.46 3.53
CA THR A 175 -10.37 7.50 4.05
C THR A 175 -11.11 6.21 3.77
N LEU A 176 -11.02 5.73 2.53
CA LEU A 176 -11.74 4.54 2.08
C LEU A 176 -11.23 3.27 2.77
N LEU A 177 -9.92 3.18 3.05
CA LEU A 177 -9.35 2.08 3.83
C LEU A 177 -9.96 2.00 5.22
N LEU A 178 -10.02 3.11 5.95
CA LEU A 178 -10.60 3.14 7.30
C LEU A 178 -12.07 2.70 7.26
N GLN A 179 -12.86 3.20 6.31
CA GLN A 179 -14.25 2.77 6.12
C GLN A 179 -14.36 1.25 5.86
N ALA A 180 -13.45 0.68 5.07
CA ALA A 180 -13.45 -0.76 4.78
C ALA A 180 -13.04 -1.63 5.97
N LEU A 181 -12.25 -1.08 6.89
CA LEU A 181 -11.79 -1.80 8.09
C LEU A 181 -12.77 -1.70 9.26
N ASP A 182 -13.60 -0.65 9.29
CA ASP A 182 -14.60 -0.42 10.36
C ASP A 182 -15.92 -1.17 10.09
N GLY A 183 -16.14 -1.69 8.89
CA GLY A 183 -17.35 -2.43 8.45
C GLY A 183 -17.15 -3.91 8.44
#